data_a8c27e2d68260c360c17473512073cca
#
_entry.id   a8c27e2d68260c360c17473512073cca
#
_cell.length_a   1.000
_cell.length_b   1.000
_cell.length_c   1.000
_cell.angle_alpha   90.00
_cell.angle_beta   90.00
_cell.angle_gamma   90.00
#
_symmetry.space_group_name_H-M   'P 1'
#
loop_
_entity.id
_entity.type
_entity.pdbx_description
1 polymer ?
#
loop_
_entity_poly.entity_id
_entity_poly.type
_entity_poly.pdbx_seq_one_letter_code
_entity_poly.pdbx_strand_id
1 'polypeptide(L)'
;MNIKDATVLVTGANRGLGLVFTRELLARGARKVYAAARDPATITEPGVQPLRLDVTNPDDVAAAAKLASDVTLVINNAGIAQAGGFLAEDSEAVTRRIFDTNFYGMLSMSKAFAPVLKANGGGALLNVLSVVAWVSGAMAAYSASKSAAWSLTNALRLELAGQKTQVTALHMGFVDTDLARGFDAPKSTSEDIVKRALDGLEAGLDEVLADERSVQVKQGLVAARPIYLPQLS
;
A
#
# COMPACT_ATOMS: atom_id res chain seq x y z
N MET A 1 -2.38 -14.69 -8.59
CA MET A 1 -3.73 -14.83 -7.97
C MET A 1 -4.78 -14.37 -8.99
N ASN A 2 -6.05 -14.80 -8.89
CA ASN A 2 -7.15 -14.29 -9.75
C ASN A 2 -8.05 -13.37 -8.88
N ILE A 3 -8.39 -12.18 -9.40
CA ILE A 3 -9.28 -11.22 -8.72
C ILE A 3 -10.73 -11.63 -8.86
N LYS A 4 -11.09 -12.23 -10.01
CA LYS A 4 -12.44 -12.76 -10.19
C LYS A 4 -12.76 -13.76 -9.08
N ASP A 5 -13.93 -13.58 -8.46
CA ASP A 5 -14.42 -14.34 -7.31
C ASP A 5 -13.61 -14.20 -6.00
N ALA A 6 -12.59 -13.34 -5.94
CA ALA A 6 -11.85 -13.06 -4.71
C ALA A 6 -12.69 -12.30 -3.69
N THR A 7 -12.40 -12.52 -2.41
CA THR A 7 -12.83 -11.64 -1.31
C THR A 7 -11.65 -10.76 -0.92
N VAL A 8 -11.81 -9.44 -1.03
CA VAL A 8 -10.74 -8.47 -0.90
C VAL A 8 -11.00 -7.52 0.26
N LEU A 9 -9.95 -7.18 1.00
CA LEU A 9 -9.97 -6.08 1.97
C LEU A 9 -9.01 -4.98 1.50
N VAL A 10 -9.52 -3.74 1.42
CA VAL A 10 -8.74 -2.54 1.05
C VAL A 10 -8.69 -1.59 2.24
N THR A 11 -7.50 -1.28 2.75
CA THR A 11 -7.34 -0.29 3.82
C THR A 11 -7.27 1.13 3.26
N GLY A 12 -7.89 2.11 3.94
CA GLY A 12 -7.95 3.50 3.46
C GLY A 12 -8.77 3.64 2.18
N ALA A 13 -9.91 2.94 2.10
CA ALA A 13 -10.71 2.76 0.88
C ALA A 13 -11.70 3.90 0.58
N ASN A 14 -11.80 4.91 1.46
CA ASN A 14 -12.80 5.97 1.33
C ASN A 14 -12.43 7.09 0.33
N ARG A 15 -11.18 7.15 -0.14
CA ARG A 15 -10.70 8.17 -1.09
C ARG A 15 -9.41 7.74 -1.79
N GLY A 16 -8.97 8.57 -2.76
CA GLY A 16 -7.69 8.39 -3.45
C GLY A 16 -7.54 7.01 -4.06
N LEU A 17 -6.33 6.46 -4.02
CA LEU A 17 -6.03 5.12 -4.58
C LEU A 17 -6.91 4.03 -3.98
N GLY A 18 -7.21 4.08 -2.68
CA GLY A 18 -8.04 3.06 -2.02
C GLY A 18 -9.44 2.97 -2.61
N LEU A 19 -10.06 4.12 -2.92
CA LEU A 19 -11.36 4.17 -3.59
C LEU A 19 -11.27 3.61 -5.02
N VAL A 20 -10.22 3.97 -5.76
CA VAL A 20 -10.02 3.47 -7.13
C VAL A 20 -9.75 1.96 -7.13
N PHE A 21 -8.95 1.44 -6.18
CA PHE A 21 -8.80 -0.01 -5.97
C PHE A 21 -10.15 -0.69 -5.77
N THR A 22 -11.00 -0.12 -4.93
CA THR A 22 -12.32 -0.66 -4.62
C THR A 22 -13.18 -0.79 -5.88
N ARG A 23 -13.22 0.24 -6.71
CA ARG A 23 -13.96 0.27 -7.98
C ARG A 23 -13.44 -0.76 -8.99
N GLU A 24 -12.13 -0.76 -9.19
CA GLU A 24 -11.49 -1.66 -10.15
C GLU A 24 -11.64 -3.13 -9.75
N LEU A 25 -11.58 -3.45 -8.45
CA LEU A 25 -11.82 -4.79 -7.94
C LEU A 25 -13.24 -5.27 -8.23
N LEU A 26 -14.25 -4.41 -8.03
CA LEU A 26 -15.65 -4.72 -8.38
C LEU A 26 -15.80 -4.92 -9.89
N ALA A 27 -15.20 -4.06 -10.71
CA ALA A 27 -15.21 -4.16 -12.17
C ALA A 27 -14.56 -5.45 -12.68
N ARG A 28 -13.53 -5.97 -12.00
CA ARG A 28 -12.88 -7.26 -12.29
C ARG A 28 -13.63 -8.47 -11.76
N GLY A 29 -14.79 -8.27 -11.13
CA GLY A 29 -15.65 -9.35 -10.65
C GLY A 29 -15.20 -9.96 -9.32
N ALA A 30 -14.56 -9.18 -8.44
CA ALA A 30 -14.36 -9.60 -7.06
C ALA A 30 -15.72 -9.93 -6.42
N ARG A 31 -15.79 -11.08 -5.75
CA ARG A 31 -17.03 -11.56 -5.10
C ARG A 31 -17.49 -10.63 -3.98
N LYS A 32 -16.53 -10.08 -3.24
CA LYS A 32 -16.77 -9.19 -2.11
C LYS A 32 -15.59 -8.24 -1.93
N VAL A 33 -15.87 -6.98 -1.64
CA VAL A 33 -14.86 -5.99 -1.29
C VAL A 33 -15.21 -5.37 0.07
N TYR A 34 -14.41 -5.65 1.08
CA TYR A 34 -14.42 -4.92 2.34
C TYR A 34 -13.65 -3.62 2.15
N ALA A 35 -14.37 -2.52 2.07
CA ALA A 35 -13.79 -1.20 2.00
C ALA A 35 -13.58 -0.67 3.43
N ALA A 36 -12.33 -0.54 3.86
CA ALA A 36 -12.02 -0.20 5.24
C ALA A 36 -11.55 1.24 5.40
N ALA A 37 -12.12 1.95 6.38
CA ALA A 37 -11.75 3.29 6.78
C ALA A 37 -11.98 3.50 8.29
N ARG A 38 -11.33 4.52 8.88
CA ARG A 38 -11.54 4.90 10.29
C ARG A 38 -12.99 5.28 10.59
N ASP A 39 -13.63 5.97 9.66
CA ASP A 39 -15.06 6.24 9.68
C ASP A 39 -15.72 5.57 8.46
N PRO A 40 -16.42 4.44 8.65
CA PRO A 40 -17.08 3.71 7.57
C PRO A 40 -18.20 4.50 6.90
N ALA A 41 -18.77 5.53 7.54
CA ALA A 41 -19.79 6.39 6.94
C ALA A 41 -19.23 7.23 5.76
N THR A 42 -17.91 7.38 5.67
CA THR A 42 -17.24 8.06 4.55
C THR A 42 -17.12 7.18 3.30
N ILE A 43 -17.48 5.90 3.38
CA ILE A 43 -17.44 4.97 2.25
C ILE A 43 -18.81 5.01 1.56
N THR A 44 -18.84 5.63 0.40
CA THR A 44 -20.07 5.85 -0.39
C THR A 44 -20.14 4.99 -1.65
N GLU A 45 -19.08 4.22 -1.95
CA GLU A 45 -19.05 3.38 -3.14
C GLU A 45 -20.09 2.25 -3.04
N PRO A 46 -20.98 2.09 -4.04
CA PRO A 46 -21.98 1.03 -4.02
C PRO A 46 -21.34 -0.35 -4.25
N GLY A 47 -21.98 -1.39 -3.73
CA GLY A 47 -21.54 -2.78 -3.93
C GLY A 47 -20.40 -3.25 -3.05
N VAL A 48 -19.90 -2.40 -2.14
CA VAL A 48 -18.88 -2.77 -1.17
C VAL A 48 -19.47 -3.02 0.22
N GLN A 49 -18.69 -3.65 1.08
CA GLN A 49 -18.99 -3.78 2.49
C GLN A 49 -18.14 -2.80 3.30
N PRO A 50 -18.70 -1.70 3.81
CA PRO A 50 -17.95 -0.77 4.64
C PRO A 50 -17.47 -1.44 5.93
N LEU A 51 -16.23 -1.17 6.31
CA LEU A 51 -15.61 -1.75 7.51
C LEU A 51 -14.89 -0.64 8.30
N ARG A 52 -15.20 -0.55 9.60
CA ARG A 52 -14.42 0.32 10.50
C ARG A 52 -13.04 -0.30 10.71
N LEU A 53 -12.00 0.48 10.44
CA LEU A 53 -10.62 0.05 10.64
C LEU A 53 -9.68 1.26 10.74
N ASP A 54 -9.10 1.46 11.92
CA ASP A 54 -7.87 2.22 12.10
C ASP A 54 -6.70 1.22 12.17
N VAL A 55 -5.81 1.25 11.20
CA VAL A 55 -4.66 0.33 11.14
C VAL A 55 -3.68 0.53 12.29
N THR A 56 -3.76 1.65 13.01
CA THR A 56 -2.95 1.96 14.19
C THR A 56 -3.57 1.46 15.49
N ASN A 57 -4.84 0.99 15.45
CA ASN A 57 -5.55 0.47 16.60
C ASN A 57 -5.57 -1.08 16.56
N PRO A 58 -4.90 -1.77 17.50
CA PRO A 58 -4.86 -3.24 17.53
C PRO A 58 -6.23 -3.91 17.64
N ASP A 59 -7.18 -3.31 18.36
CA ASP A 59 -8.51 -3.86 18.53
C ASP A 59 -9.32 -3.77 17.23
N ASP A 60 -9.23 -2.66 16.50
CA ASP A 60 -9.86 -2.52 15.19
C ASP A 60 -9.30 -3.56 14.20
N VAL A 61 -7.96 -3.77 14.20
CA VAL A 61 -7.30 -4.77 13.35
C VAL A 61 -7.76 -6.19 13.68
N ALA A 62 -7.81 -6.54 14.97
CA ALA A 62 -8.28 -7.86 15.41
C ALA A 62 -9.76 -8.09 15.06
N ALA A 63 -10.61 -7.08 15.26
CA ALA A 63 -12.03 -7.14 14.90
C ALA A 63 -12.23 -7.30 13.39
N ALA A 64 -11.45 -6.57 12.58
CA ALA A 64 -11.45 -6.67 11.12
C ALA A 64 -11.07 -8.09 10.65
N ALA A 65 -10.02 -8.68 11.21
CA ALA A 65 -9.58 -10.03 10.83
C ALA A 65 -10.63 -11.10 11.21
N LYS A 66 -11.34 -10.92 12.33
CA LYS A 66 -12.43 -11.80 12.74
C LYS A 66 -13.66 -11.67 11.83
N LEU A 67 -14.03 -10.44 11.47
CA LEU A 67 -15.21 -10.17 10.64
C LEU A 67 -14.97 -10.57 9.18
N ALA A 68 -13.80 -10.25 8.65
CA ALA A 68 -13.40 -10.51 7.26
C ALA A 68 -12.60 -11.82 7.13
N SER A 69 -13.04 -12.88 7.80
CA SER A 69 -12.36 -14.18 7.85
C SER A 69 -12.38 -14.96 6.52
N ASP A 70 -13.11 -14.50 5.53
CA ASP A 70 -13.20 -15.05 4.17
C ASP A 70 -12.27 -14.35 3.17
N VAL A 71 -11.42 -13.42 3.62
CA VAL A 71 -10.52 -12.64 2.76
C VAL A 71 -9.43 -13.52 2.14
N THR A 72 -9.22 -13.34 0.84
CA THR A 72 -8.16 -13.97 0.04
C THR A 72 -7.16 -12.96 -0.53
N LEU A 73 -7.46 -11.65 -0.46
CA LEU A 73 -6.55 -10.57 -0.85
C LEU A 73 -6.64 -9.42 0.15
N VAL A 74 -5.50 -8.97 0.68
CA VAL A 74 -5.42 -7.73 1.47
C VAL A 74 -4.61 -6.70 0.70
N ILE A 75 -5.16 -5.50 0.51
CA ILE A 75 -4.47 -4.35 -0.05
C ILE A 75 -4.16 -3.37 1.08
N ASN A 76 -2.90 -3.35 1.49
CA ASN A 76 -2.36 -2.42 2.47
C ASN A 76 -2.09 -1.07 1.79
N ASN A 77 -3.15 -0.26 1.65
CA ASN A 77 -3.11 1.04 1.01
C ASN A 77 -3.09 2.20 2.01
N ALA A 78 -3.63 2.04 3.20
CA ALA A 78 -3.66 3.11 4.21
C ALA A 78 -2.26 3.70 4.43
N GLY A 79 -2.17 5.03 4.34
CA GLY A 79 -0.92 5.73 4.51
C GLY A 79 -1.12 7.24 4.64
N ILE A 80 -0.18 7.89 5.30
CA ILE A 80 -0.13 9.34 5.48
C ILE A 80 1.26 9.86 5.10
N ALA A 81 1.31 11.12 4.68
CA ALA A 81 2.55 11.83 4.39
C ALA A 81 2.49 13.24 4.96
N GLN A 82 3.66 13.79 5.25
CA GLN A 82 3.85 15.19 5.60
C GLN A 82 5.18 15.65 5.05
N ALA A 83 5.20 16.86 4.48
CA ALA A 83 6.44 17.50 4.06
C ALA A 83 7.28 17.92 5.29
N GLY A 84 8.59 17.87 5.15
CA GLY A 84 9.54 18.26 6.17
C GLY A 84 10.77 17.36 6.22
N GLY A 85 11.88 17.93 6.73
CA GLY A 85 13.15 17.24 6.94
C GLY A 85 13.28 16.71 8.36
N PHE A 86 14.25 15.83 8.59
CA PHE A 86 14.54 15.27 9.92
C PHE A 86 15.12 16.28 10.93
N LEU A 87 15.61 17.41 10.46
CA LEU A 87 16.18 18.44 11.36
C LEU A 87 15.15 19.50 11.77
N ALA A 88 13.86 19.36 11.40
CA ALA A 88 12.79 20.21 11.87
C ALA A 88 12.47 19.92 13.34
N GLU A 89 12.00 20.92 14.09
CA GLU A 89 11.75 20.84 15.53
C GLU A 89 10.74 19.73 15.90
N ASP A 90 9.70 19.54 15.10
CA ASP A 90 8.64 18.53 15.30
C ASP A 90 8.93 17.19 14.65
N SER A 91 10.10 17.00 14.06
CA SER A 91 10.43 15.86 13.19
C SER A 91 10.23 14.49 13.84
N GLU A 92 10.56 14.35 15.15
CA GLU A 92 10.37 13.07 15.86
C GLU A 92 8.89 12.71 15.98
N ALA A 93 8.04 13.66 16.39
CA ALA A 93 6.60 13.42 16.54
C ALA A 93 5.95 13.09 15.19
N VAL A 94 6.32 13.83 14.14
CA VAL A 94 5.88 13.57 12.76
C VAL A 94 6.32 12.18 12.30
N THR A 95 7.58 11.81 12.54
CA THR A 95 8.13 10.51 12.16
C THR A 95 7.38 9.38 12.84
N ARG A 96 7.17 9.44 14.16
CA ARG A 96 6.42 8.41 14.91
C ARG A 96 5.03 8.22 14.32
N ARG A 97 4.26 9.28 14.14
CA ARG A 97 2.90 9.21 13.58
C ARG A 97 2.87 8.60 12.17
N ILE A 98 3.84 8.95 11.32
CA ILE A 98 3.93 8.40 9.95
C ILE A 98 4.30 6.92 10.01
N PHE A 99 5.25 6.52 10.87
CA PHE A 99 5.62 5.11 11.04
C PHE A 99 4.47 4.28 11.63
N ASP A 100 3.71 4.82 12.59
CA ASP A 100 2.56 4.13 13.18
C ASP A 100 1.56 3.71 12.09
N THR A 101 1.28 4.60 11.13
CA THR A 101 0.35 4.27 10.05
C THR A 101 1.01 3.42 8.95
N ASN A 102 2.14 3.89 8.40
CA ASN A 102 2.68 3.37 7.15
C ASN A 102 3.47 2.07 7.32
N PHE A 103 4.08 1.86 8.48
CA PHE A 103 4.90 0.68 8.79
C PHE A 103 4.19 -0.23 9.79
N TYR A 104 3.93 0.25 11.02
CA TYR A 104 3.31 -0.58 12.05
C TYR A 104 1.89 -0.98 11.70
N GLY A 105 1.10 -0.11 11.05
CA GLY A 105 -0.22 -0.44 10.53
C GLY A 105 -0.17 -1.56 9.49
N MET A 106 0.77 -1.47 8.52
CA MET A 106 0.98 -2.53 7.53
C MET A 106 1.43 -3.85 8.17
N LEU A 107 2.34 -3.80 9.15
CA LEU A 107 2.79 -4.97 9.91
C LEU A 107 1.62 -5.62 10.67
N SER A 108 0.83 -4.82 11.39
CA SER A 108 -0.31 -5.31 12.17
C SER A 108 -1.35 -5.98 11.28
N MET A 109 -1.69 -5.37 10.15
CA MET A 109 -2.59 -5.95 9.14
C MET A 109 -2.04 -7.27 8.59
N SER A 110 -0.77 -7.29 8.21
CA SER A 110 -0.13 -8.49 7.67
C SER A 110 -0.13 -9.64 8.68
N LYS A 111 0.21 -9.36 9.95
CA LYS A 111 0.17 -10.34 11.03
C LYS A 111 -1.24 -10.89 11.31
N ALA A 112 -2.24 -10.01 11.33
CA ALA A 112 -3.62 -10.41 11.62
C ALA A 112 -4.24 -11.23 10.47
N PHE A 113 -3.90 -10.89 9.21
CA PHE A 113 -4.48 -11.54 8.05
C PHE A 113 -3.67 -12.73 7.50
N ALA A 114 -2.39 -12.89 7.86
CA ALA A 114 -1.61 -14.07 7.44
C ALA A 114 -2.30 -15.40 7.80
N PRO A 115 -2.82 -15.63 9.04
CA PRO A 115 -3.57 -16.85 9.36
C PRO A 115 -4.92 -16.94 8.63
N VAL A 116 -5.60 -15.82 8.36
CA VAL A 116 -6.83 -15.79 7.57
C VAL A 116 -6.57 -16.26 6.14
N LEU A 117 -5.55 -15.69 5.48
CA LEU A 117 -5.14 -16.10 4.13
C LEU A 117 -4.76 -17.58 4.11
N LYS A 118 -3.99 -18.05 5.10
CA LYS A 118 -3.62 -19.47 5.21
C LYS A 118 -4.84 -20.37 5.32
N ALA A 119 -5.81 -20.02 6.14
CA ALA A 119 -7.06 -20.78 6.32
C ALA A 119 -7.90 -20.86 5.03
N ASN A 120 -7.81 -19.84 4.18
CA ASN A 120 -8.48 -19.76 2.88
C ASN A 120 -7.64 -20.37 1.73
N GLY A 121 -6.59 -21.14 2.03
CA GLY A 121 -5.78 -21.86 1.04
C GLY A 121 -4.64 -21.06 0.43
N GLY A 122 -4.27 -19.94 1.01
CA GLY A 122 -3.31 -18.97 0.52
C GLY A 122 -4.01 -17.67 0.09
N GLY A 123 -3.44 -16.95 -0.89
CA GLY A 123 -4.01 -15.70 -1.36
C GLY A 123 -2.94 -14.65 -1.60
N ALA A 124 -3.20 -13.37 -1.32
CA ALA A 124 -2.18 -12.37 -1.54
C ALA A 124 -2.23 -11.18 -0.54
N LEU A 125 -1.06 -10.56 -0.36
CA LEU A 125 -0.88 -9.22 0.17
C LEU A 125 -0.37 -8.31 -0.96
N LEU A 126 -1.02 -7.19 -1.20
CA LEU A 126 -0.52 -6.10 -2.04
C LEU A 126 -0.19 -4.91 -1.14
N ASN A 127 1.08 -4.54 -1.07
CA ASN A 127 1.58 -3.46 -0.25
C ASN A 127 1.84 -2.22 -1.11
N VAL A 128 1.11 -1.13 -0.84
CA VAL A 128 1.25 0.14 -1.55
C VAL A 128 2.45 0.90 -0.99
N LEU A 129 3.54 0.89 -1.75
CA LEU A 129 4.78 1.57 -1.41
C LEU A 129 4.92 2.91 -2.16
N SER A 130 6.09 3.22 -2.69
CA SER A 130 6.41 4.40 -3.51
C SER A 130 7.85 4.30 -3.99
N VAL A 131 8.23 5.11 -4.99
CA VAL A 131 9.65 5.31 -5.37
C VAL A 131 10.48 5.89 -4.23
N VAL A 132 9.86 6.63 -3.30
CA VAL A 132 10.56 7.18 -2.13
C VAL A 132 10.94 6.11 -1.10
N ALA A 133 10.58 4.84 -1.32
CA ALA A 133 11.16 3.71 -0.59
C ALA A 133 12.66 3.52 -0.92
N TRP A 134 13.13 4.06 -2.02
CA TRP A 134 14.51 3.92 -2.53
C TRP A 134 15.28 5.23 -2.55
N VAL A 135 14.56 6.36 -2.67
CA VAL A 135 15.16 7.70 -2.72
C VAL A 135 14.48 8.60 -1.71
N SER A 136 15.21 9.56 -1.17
CA SER A 136 14.63 10.54 -0.26
C SER A 136 14.34 11.84 -0.99
N GLY A 137 13.46 12.68 -0.40
CA GLY A 137 13.09 13.99 -0.93
C GLY A 137 12.47 14.88 0.14
N ALA A 138 11.61 15.80 -0.25
CA ALA A 138 10.99 16.80 0.62
C ALA A 138 10.07 16.22 1.74
N MET A 139 9.86 14.90 1.75
CA MET A 139 9.03 14.19 2.75
C MET A 139 9.91 13.13 3.45
N ALA A 140 10.88 13.55 4.26
CA ALA A 140 11.91 12.66 4.80
C ALA A 140 11.33 11.50 5.65
N ALA A 141 10.43 11.79 6.59
CA ALA A 141 9.80 10.77 7.43
C ALA A 141 8.92 9.80 6.62
N TYR A 142 8.21 10.30 5.61
CA TYR A 142 7.44 9.46 4.69
C TYR A 142 8.35 8.52 3.90
N SER A 143 9.45 9.04 3.33
CA SER A 143 10.44 8.24 2.60
C SER A 143 11.01 7.12 3.49
N ALA A 144 11.44 7.44 4.70
CA ALA A 144 11.95 6.46 5.66
C ALA A 144 10.90 5.38 5.99
N SER A 145 9.62 5.77 6.19
CA SER A 145 8.55 4.82 6.46
C SER A 145 8.29 3.88 5.29
N LYS A 146 8.38 4.37 4.05
CA LYS A 146 8.23 3.55 2.84
C LYS A 146 9.45 2.64 2.60
N SER A 147 10.67 3.06 2.97
CA SER A 147 11.86 2.20 2.97
C SER A 147 11.70 1.05 3.97
N ALA A 148 11.25 1.34 5.18
CA ALA A 148 10.96 0.33 6.20
C ALA A 148 9.85 -0.64 5.73
N ALA A 149 8.76 -0.12 5.12
CA ALA A 149 7.68 -0.93 4.57
C ALA A 149 8.13 -1.80 3.39
N TRP A 150 9.08 -1.34 2.57
CA TRP A 150 9.70 -2.16 1.52
C TRP A 150 10.50 -3.32 2.11
N SER A 151 11.32 -3.07 3.12
CA SER A 151 12.04 -4.13 3.84
C SER A 151 11.08 -5.14 4.46
N LEU A 152 10.02 -4.68 5.13
CA LEU A 152 8.95 -5.52 5.67
C LEU A 152 8.29 -6.38 4.57
N THR A 153 7.98 -5.79 3.41
CA THR A 153 7.37 -6.51 2.28
C THR A 153 8.25 -7.65 1.80
N ASN A 154 9.57 -7.42 1.72
CA ASN A 154 10.53 -8.45 1.34
C ASN A 154 10.62 -9.59 2.38
N ALA A 155 10.60 -9.26 3.68
CA ALA A 155 10.57 -10.27 4.74
C ALA A 155 9.28 -11.10 4.70
N LEU A 156 8.11 -10.45 4.57
CA LEU A 156 6.82 -11.14 4.47
C LEU A 156 6.75 -12.10 3.28
N ARG A 157 7.39 -11.77 2.16
CA ARG A 157 7.46 -12.65 0.99
C ARG A 157 8.14 -13.98 1.32
N LEU A 158 9.21 -13.91 2.10
CA LEU A 158 9.92 -15.12 2.57
C LEU A 158 9.11 -15.90 3.61
N GLU A 159 8.54 -15.20 4.59
CA GLU A 159 7.80 -15.83 5.69
C GLU A 159 6.49 -16.50 5.23
N LEU A 160 5.82 -15.93 4.22
CA LEU A 160 4.52 -16.40 3.74
C LEU A 160 4.59 -17.35 2.54
N ALA A 161 5.79 -17.59 1.99
CA ALA A 161 5.97 -18.49 0.85
C ALA A 161 5.43 -19.90 1.13
N GLY A 162 5.72 -20.45 2.31
CA GLY A 162 5.31 -21.80 2.72
C GLY A 162 3.79 -21.99 2.84
N GLN A 163 3.01 -20.90 2.96
CA GLN A 163 1.55 -20.94 3.01
C GLN A 163 0.85 -20.56 1.68
N LYS A 164 1.60 -20.44 0.59
CA LYS A 164 1.13 -20.05 -0.75
C LYS A 164 0.47 -18.64 -0.77
N THR A 165 0.97 -17.72 0.04
CA THR A 165 0.53 -16.33 0.02
C THR A 165 1.51 -15.51 -0.81
N GLN A 166 1.03 -14.95 -1.93
CA GLN A 166 1.77 -14.03 -2.76
C GLN A 166 1.93 -12.68 -2.03
N VAL A 167 3.11 -12.05 -2.11
CA VAL A 167 3.33 -10.73 -1.54
C VAL A 167 3.87 -9.80 -2.63
N THR A 168 3.06 -8.86 -3.07
CA THR A 168 3.38 -7.93 -4.16
C THR A 168 3.64 -6.53 -3.61
N ALA A 169 4.78 -5.95 -3.99
CA ALA A 169 5.14 -4.56 -3.74
C ALA A 169 4.67 -3.68 -4.91
N LEU A 170 3.90 -2.63 -4.64
CA LEU A 170 3.51 -1.64 -5.64
C LEU A 170 4.34 -0.37 -5.48
N HIS A 171 5.10 0.00 -6.50
CA HIS A 171 5.89 1.25 -6.54
C HIS A 171 5.36 2.19 -7.62
N MET A 172 5.23 3.47 -7.25
CA MET A 172 4.82 4.55 -8.13
C MET A 172 5.49 5.86 -7.72
N GLY A 173 5.55 6.82 -8.64
CA GLY A 173 5.90 8.20 -8.38
C GLY A 173 4.73 9.00 -7.80
N PHE A 174 4.56 10.25 -8.28
CA PHE A 174 3.40 11.07 -7.89
C PHE A 174 2.14 10.60 -8.61
N VAL A 175 1.07 10.44 -7.84
CA VAL A 175 -0.27 10.08 -8.31
C VAL A 175 -1.22 11.24 -8.01
N ASP A 176 -2.14 11.53 -8.91
CA ASP A 176 -3.13 12.59 -8.72
C ASP A 176 -4.13 12.21 -7.62
N THR A 177 -3.76 12.58 -6.40
CA THR A 177 -4.49 12.35 -5.16
C THR A 177 -4.27 13.51 -4.20
N ASP A 178 -5.07 13.59 -3.13
CA ASP A 178 -4.88 14.60 -2.07
C ASP A 178 -3.47 14.56 -1.45
N LEU A 179 -2.84 13.40 -1.39
CA LEU A 179 -1.50 13.21 -0.82
C LEU A 179 -0.41 13.88 -1.66
N ALA A 180 -0.64 14.03 -2.96
CA ALA A 180 0.27 14.72 -3.89
C ALA A 180 -0.17 16.16 -4.18
N ARG A 181 -1.20 16.69 -3.49
CA ARG A 181 -1.63 18.08 -3.64
C ARG A 181 -0.52 19.02 -3.22
N GLY A 182 -0.24 20.03 -4.03
CA GLY A 182 0.81 21.02 -3.76
C GLY A 182 2.21 20.67 -4.30
N PHE A 183 2.40 19.48 -4.88
CA PHE A 183 3.61 19.16 -5.63
C PHE A 183 3.42 19.45 -7.11
N ASP A 184 4.28 20.32 -7.66
CA ASP A 184 4.35 20.63 -9.10
C ASP A 184 5.29 19.63 -9.78
N ALA A 185 4.73 18.48 -10.10
CA ALA A 185 5.45 17.38 -10.77
C ALA A 185 4.46 16.61 -11.66
N PRO A 186 4.92 15.95 -12.72
CA PRO A 186 4.09 15.05 -13.50
C PRO A 186 3.47 13.97 -12.61
N LYS A 187 2.16 13.77 -12.73
CA LYS A 187 1.38 12.82 -11.94
C LYS A 187 0.74 11.78 -12.85
N SER A 188 0.81 10.54 -12.43
CA SER A 188 0.04 9.46 -13.04
C SER A 188 -1.42 9.52 -12.57
N THR A 189 -2.36 9.01 -13.36
CA THR A 189 -3.74 8.85 -12.91
C THR A 189 -3.85 7.72 -11.89
N SER A 190 -4.78 7.84 -10.95
CA SER A 190 -5.04 6.77 -9.97
C SER A 190 -5.51 5.49 -10.66
N GLU A 191 -6.28 5.61 -11.72
CA GLU A 191 -6.81 4.52 -12.54
C GLU A 191 -5.70 3.71 -13.21
N ASP A 192 -4.72 4.37 -13.85
CA ASP A 192 -3.59 3.69 -14.50
C ASP A 192 -2.73 2.93 -13.49
N ILE A 193 -2.44 3.56 -12.33
CA ILE A 193 -1.66 2.94 -11.27
C ILE A 193 -2.36 1.69 -10.74
N VAL A 194 -3.65 1.79 -10.43
CA VAL A 194 -4.44 0.67 -9.88
C VAL A 194 -4.57 -0.45 -10.88
N LYS A 195 -4.86 -0.13 -12.16
CA LYS A 195 -4.93 -1.14 -13.22
C LYS A 195 -3.63 -1.94 -13.32
N ARG A 196 -2.48 -1.25 -13.42
CA ARG A 196 -1.16 -1.90 -13.49
C ARG A 196 -0.83 -2.71 -12.23
N ALA A 197 -1.22 -2.20 -11.04
CA ALA A 197 -1.04 -2.91 -9.79
C ALA A 197 -1.77 -4.25 -9.79
N LEU A 198 -3.03 -4.25 -10.21
CA LEU A 198 -3.85 -5.46 -10.24
C LEU A 198 -3.45 -6.40 -11.37
N ASP A 199 -3.08 -5.88 -12.55
CA ASP A 199 -2.54 -6.69 -13.65
C ASP A 199 -1.26 -7.41 -13.21
N GLY A 200 -0.34 -6.72 -12.54
CA GLY A 200 0.88 -7.32 -12.01
C GLY A 200 0.62 -8.35 -10.90
N LEU A 201 -0.35 -8.08 -10.03
CA LEU A 201 -0.78 -9.04 -9.00
C LEU A 201 -1.32 -10.32 -9.63
N GLU A 202 -2.20 -10.22 -10.64
CA GLU A 202 -2.77 -11.38 -11.37
C GLU A 202 -1.70 -12.13 -12.16
N ALA A 203 -0.69 -11.43 -12.69
CA ALA A 203 0.48 -12.04 -13.34
C ALA A 203 1.46 -12.70 -12.36
N GLY A 204 1.23 -12.61 -11.05
CA GLY A 204 2.09 -13.21 -10.04
C GLY A 204 3.40 -12.45 -9.79
N LEU A 205 3.46 -11.15 -10.13
CA LEU A 205 4.67 -10.36 -9.94
C LEU A 205 4.93 -10.05 -8.46
N ASP A 206 6.16 -10.19 -8.03
CA ASP A 206 6.61 -9.81 -6.70
C ASP A 206 6.68 -8.29 -6.52
N GLU A 207 6.92 -7.56 -7.61
CA GLU A 207 7.09 -6.11 -7.62
C GLU A 207 6.47 -5.52 -8.88
N VAL A 208 5.65 -4.49 -8.71
CA VAL A 208 5.01 -3.74 -9.80
C VAL A 208 5.55 -2.32 -9.82
N LEU A 209 6.19 -1.94 -10.92
CA LEU A 209 6.62 -0.59 -11.22
C LEU A 209 5.52 0.06 -12.06
N ALA A 210 4.63 0.82 -11.41
CA ALA A 210 3.36 1.20 -12.02
C ALA A 210 3.41 2.42 -12.91
N ASP A 211 4.55 3.11 -12.99
CA ASP A 211 4.77 4.26 -13.86
C ASP A 211 6.22 4.36 -14.33
N GLU A 212 6.46 5.24 -15.29
CA GLU A 212 7.79 5.45 -15.85
C GLU A 212 8.80 5.94 -14.79
N ARG A 213 8.33 6.75 -13.82
CA ARG A 213 9.18 7.24 -12.73
C ARG A 213 9.69 6.11 -11.87
N SER A 214 8.85 5.13 -11.52
CA SER A 214 9.26 3.97 -10.74
C SER A 214 10.28 3.11 -11.48
N VAL A 215 10.13 2.95 -12.79
CA VAL A 215 11.10 2.24 -13.65
C VAL A 215 12.45 2.97 -13.65
N GLN A 216 12.45 4.29 -13.92
CA GLN A 216 13.65 5.11 -13.95
C GLN A 216 14.41 5.10 -12.62
N VAL A 217 13.68 5.27 -11.49
CA VAL A 217 14.29 5.26 -10.17
C VAL A 217 14.90 3.89 -9.87
N LYS A 218 14.17 2.79 -10.15
CA LYS A 218 14.68 1.43 -9.93
C LYS A 218 15.96 1.16 -10.71
N GLN A 219 16.00 1.53 -11.98
CA GLN A 219 17.20 1.41 -12.83
C GLN A 219 18.35 2.30 -12.34
N GLY A 220 18.04 3.50 -11.88
CA GLY A 220 19.01 4.44 -11.36
C GLY A 220 19.69 4.02 -10.05
N LEU A 221 19.17 3.04 -9.32
CA LEU A 221 19.80 2.55 -8.08
C LEU A 221 21.15 1.90 -8.31
N VAL A 222 21.35 1.28 -9.47
CA VAL A 222 22.58 0.56 -9.85
C VAL A 222 23.41 1.30 -10.90
N ALA A 223 23.08 2.55 -11.20
CA ALA A 223 23.87 3.39 -12.10
C ALA A 223 25.27 3.66 -11.53
N ALA A 224 26.24 3.99 -12.38
CA ALA A 224 27.59 4.35 -11.96
C ALA A 224 27.62 5.46 -10.89
N ARG A 225 26.68 6.42 -10.97
CA ARG A 225 26.31 7.32 -9.87
C ARG A 225 24.85 7.04 -9.50
N PRO A 226 24.61 6.35 -8.39
CA PRO A 226 23.25 6.01 -7.98
C PRO A 226 22.33 7.22 -7.77
N ILE A 227 21.08 7.11 -8.18
CA ILE A 227 20.08 8.20 -8.18
C ILE A 227 19.78 8.76 -6.78
N TYR A 228 20.05 8.00 -5.72
CA TYR A 228 19.84 8.43 -4.33
C TYR A 228 20.95 9.34 -3.80
N LEU A 229 22.06 9.48 -4.52
CA LEU A 229 23.12 10.41 -4.17
C LEU A 229 22.80 11.81 -4.68
N PRO A 230 23.08 12.88 -3.90
CA PRO A 230 22.83 14.24 -4.35
C PRO A 230 23.69 14.54 -5.60
N GLN A 231 23.11 15.31 -6.52
CA GLN A 231 23.91 15.89 -7.62
C GLN A 231 24.86 16.90 -6.99
N LEU A 232 26.17 16.64 -7.11
CA LEU A 232 27.17 17.67 -6.72
C LEU A 232 27.13 18.76 -7.79
N SER A 233 26.71 19.94 -7.39
CA SER A 233 26.80 21.17 -8.20
C SER A 233 28.25 21.59 -8.36
#